data_8014160de90474f89e776176b7aae96e
#
_entry.id   8014160de90474f89e776176b7aae96e
#
_cell.length_a   1.000
_cell.length_b   1.000
_cell.length_c   1.000
_cell.angle_alpha   90.00
_cell.angle_beta   90.00
_cell.angle_gamma   90.00
#
_symmetry.space_group_name_H-M   'P 1'
#
loop_
_entity.id
_entity.type
_entity.pdbx_description
1 polymer ?
#
loop_
_entity_poly.entity_id
_entity_poly.type
_entity_poly.pdbx_seq_one_letter_code
_entity_poly.pdbx_strand_id
1 'polypeptide(L)'
;MPVSWNKMILLLGMVCLEQGTSANLPLPKGTECGKNLAKIGPQNYFNIFSRIVGGSQVKKGSYPWQVSLKQRQKHICGGTIISPQWVITAAHCVANRNFASTLNVTAGEHDLSQEEPGEQTLTIETIIVHPRFTIKKPMDYDIAILRMAGTFQFGQSVGPVCLPEPGERFEAGFICTTAGWGRLTEDGILSQVLQEVNLPILSKKECVAALLTLKNPFNGKTFLCTGSPDGGRDACKGDSGGSLMCRNKKGTWTLAGVTSWGLGCGRSWRNNGQKDEQGSPGIFTDLSKVLPWIREHIQTGHQRKSSRASCSEKDGLVSGSDGELHFPESLHVYYDSEQQCVWTLLAPEGMHVLLSFSRMDAEACHHNHLAMYSLEDRLFGKLCGEILPSSVLVGSNSIKLKFISDATDYATGFNLTYKAVTPNYFPDSGCNSLTILFKEGIIQSLHYPEDYNNMANCNWIFQAPKHHIIKLSFQSLEIEESGDCTSDYVTVHSDVERKKEIARLCGYDVPPPVLSSSSVMLINFQSDENGTFRGFQAAVSFIPIADLNTSVLEDEPVFLETWNVPSEEINASGKLFGDCNYLMCMRVYTHKHTHTYVYTHIYIYMEHIIQGSVREAGVMG
;
A
#
# COMPACT_ATOMS: atom_id res chain seq x y z
N MET A 1 -12.67 54.68 -55.86
CA MET A 1 -11.40 54.70 -55.10
C MET A 1 -11.68 54.02 -53.78
N PRO A 2 -11.19 52.80 -53.46
CA PRO A 2 -11.40 52.18 -52.22
C PRO A 2 -10.17 52.32 -51.31
N VAL A 3 -10.41 52.71 -50.09
CA VAL A 3 -9.42 52.78 -49.02
C VAL A 3 -9.29 51.40 -48.36
N SER A 4 -8.05 50.91 -48.37
CA SER A 4 -7.63 49.67 -47.75
C SER A 4 -7.57 49.81 -46.21
N TRP A 5 -8.22 48.91 -45.49
CA TRP A 5 -8.10 48.78 -44.04
C TRP A 5 -7.18 47.59 -43.72
N ASN A 6 -5.94 47.88 -43.32
CA ASN A 6 -5.05 46.92 -42.71
C ASN A 6 -5.46 46.68 -41.27
N LYS A 7 -5.95 45.49 -40.98
CA LYS A 7 -6.13 45.00 -39.63
C LYS A 7 -4.78 44.54 -39.06
N MET A 8 -4.25 45.31 -38.17
CA MET A 8 -3.12 44.93 -37.35
C MET A 8 -3.60 44.00 -36.23
N ILE A 9 -3.36 42.70 -36.38
CA ILE A 9 -3.60 41.68 -35.36
C ILE A 9 -2.42 41.72 -34.41
N LEU A 10 -2.63 42.31 -33.20
CA LEU A 10 -1.72 42.18 -32.08
C LEU A 10 -1.87 40.76 -31.50
N LEU A 11 -0.93 39.89 -31.83
CA LEU A 11 -0.70 38.64 -31.11
C LEU A 11 -0.09 38.95 -29.76
N LEU A 12 -0.93 39.04 -28.71
CA LEU A 12 -0.51 38.94 -27.34
C LEU A 12 -0.14 37.48 -27.09
N GLY A 13 1.13 37.18 -27.26
CA GLY A 13 1.73 35.94 -26.76
C GLY A 13 1.67 35.94 -25.24
N MET A 14 0.70 35.21 -24.68
CA MET A 14 0.72 34.80 -23.29
C MET A 14 1.88 33.83 -23.12
N VAL A 15 3.03 34.35 -22.73
CA VAL A 15 4.12 33.54 -22.20
C VAL A 15 3.63 33.05 -20.83
N CYS A 16 3.08 31.84 -20.78
CA CYS A 16 3.00 31.08 -19.54
C CYS A 16 4.44 30.83 -19.06
N LEU A 17 4.94 31.70 -18.20
CA LEU A 17 6.04 31.38 -17.33
C LEU A 17 5.57 30.25 -16.42
N GLU A 18 5.82 29.00 -16.84
CA GLU A 18 5.91 27.89 -15.90
C GLU A 18 6.97 28.30 -14.88
N GLN A 19 6.52 28.78 -13.75
CA GLN A 19 7.36 28.84 -12.55
C GLN A 19 7.64 27.40 -12.18
N GLY A 20 8.71 26.84 -12.72
CA GLY A 20 9.31 25.62 -12.25
C GLY A 20 9.59 25.82 -10.76
N THR A 21 8.75 25.21 -9.91
CA THR A 21 9.00 25.17 -8.47
C THR A 21 10.32 24.49 -8.28
N SER A 22 11.36 25.27 -7.92
CA SER A 22 12.68 24.73 -7.61
C SER A 22 12.53 23.64 -6.58
N ALA A 23 13.08 22.46 -6.86
CA ALA A 23 13.03 21.31 -5.99
C ALA A 23 13.71 21.55 -4.64
N ASN A 24 14.55 22.56 -4.54
CA ASN A 24 15.32 22.90 -3.36
C ASN A 24 14.56 23.86 -2.44
N LEU A 25 14.73 23.62 -1.14
CA LEU A 25 14.21 24.49 -0.09
C LEU A 25 14.79 25.91 -0.23
N PRO A 26 14.05 26.93 0.21
CA PRO A 26 14.58 28.30 0.22
C PRO A 26 15.79 28.37 1.17
N LEU A 27 16.95 28.56 0.58
CA LEU A 27 18.19 28.76 1.31
C LEU A 27 18.49 30.28 1.45
N PRO A 28 19.27 30.69 2.45
CA PRO A 28 19.75 32.07 2.54
C PRO A 28 20.42 32.54 1.23
N LYS A 29 20.26 33.82 0.87
CA LYS A 29 20.85 34.38 -0.37
C LYS A 29 22.34 34.05 -0.45
N GLY A 30 22.78 33.48 -1.56
CA GLY A 30 24.16 33.10 -1.81
C GLY A 30 24.59 31.73 -1.30
N THR A 31 23.69 30.98 -0.64
CA THR A 31 23.96 29.59 -0.21
C THR A 31 23.53 28.61 -1.30
N GLU A 32 24.47 27.78 -1.73
CA GLU A 32 24.20 26.66 -2.63
C GLU A 32 24.25 25.33 -1.86
N CYS A 33 23.29 24.45 -2.07
CA CYS A 33 23.31 23.10 -1.48
C CYS A 33 24.35 22.20 -2.18
N GLY A 34 24.76 21.14 -1.49
CA GLY A 34 25.61 20.07 -2.04
C GLY A 34 27.02 20.51 -2.45
N LYS A 35 27.49 21.64 -1.95
CA LYS A 35 28.82 22.15 -2.18
C LYS A 35 29.74 21.79 -1.01
N ASN A 36 30.86 21.20 -1.34
CA ASN A 36 31.97 21.03 -0.42
C ASN A 36 32.92 22.24 -0.61
N LEU A 37 32.95 23.09 0.39
CA LEU A 37 33.80 24.29 0.37
C LEU A 37 35.23 24.04 0.89
N ALA A 38 35.48 22.84 1.45
CA ALA A 38 36.82 22.46 1.85
C ALA A 38 37.73 22.35 0.61
N LYS A 39 38.86 23.12 0.60
CA LYS A 39 39.84 23.01 -0.49
C LYS A 39 40.39 21.59 -0.55
N ILE A 40 40.04 20.85 -1.58
CA ILE A 40 40.59 19.54 -1.87
C ILE A 40 42.01 19.77 -2.40
N GLY A 41 43.02 19.63 -1.53
CA GLY A 41 44.39 19.52 -1.99
C GLY A 41 44.60 18.25 -2.80
N PRO A 42 45.71 18.12 -3.58
CA PRO A 42 45.96 16.94 -4.39
C PRO A 42 45.84 15.65 -3.54
N GLN A 43 45.02 14.73 -3.98
CA GLN A 43 44.81 13.43 -3.31
C GLN A 43 46.11 12.63 -3.38
N ASN A 44 46.79 12.45 -2.25
CA ASN A 44 47.81 11.41 -2.13
C ASN A 44 47.14 10.05 -2.06
N TYR A 45 47.27 9.26 -3.10
CA TYR A 45 46.68 7.92 -3.28
C TYR A 45 47.25 6.81 -2.37
N PHE A 46 48.00 7.16 -1.32
CA PHE A 46 48.66 6.20 -0.43
C PHE A 46 48.15 6.36 1.03
N ASN A 47 46.91 5.93 1.32
CA ASN A 47 46.52 5.59 2.68
C ASN A 47 45.98 4.15 2.71
N ILE A 48 46.86 3.21 3.12
CA ILE A 48 46.62 1.75 3.16
C ILE A 48 45.77 1.33 4.39
N PHE A 49 45.28 2.26 5.20
CA PHE A 49 44.48 1.98 6.39
C PHE A 49 43.07 2.56 6.25
N SER A 50 42.16 1.78 5.68
CA SER A 50 40.73 2.12 5.57
C SER A 50 39.92 1.48 6.69
N ARG A 51 38.99 2.22 7.32
CA ARG A 51 38.25 1.76 8.53
C ARG A 51 36.86 2.39 8.76
N ILE A 52 35.97 2.40 7.89
CA ILE A 52 34.60 1.86 7.87
C ILE A 52 34.81 0.54 7.18
N VAL A 53 33.94 -0.50 7.33
CA VAL A 53 34.24 -1.75 6.63
C VAL A 53 34.57 -1.43 5.18
N GLY A 54 35.86 -1.40 4.83
CA GLY A 54 36.37 -0.98 3.50
C GLY A 54 36.36 0.52 3.16
N GLY A 55 36.17 1.44 4.14
CA GLY A 55 36.15 2.91 3.95
C GLY A 55 37.47 3.62 4.26
N SER A 56 37.48 4.95 4.26
CA SER A 56 38.63 5.80 4.56
C SER A 56 38.24 6.99 5.43
N GLN A 57 39.21 7.50 6.21
CA GLN A 57 39.07 8.71 7.00
C GLN A 57 38.85 9.93 6.09
N VAL A 58 37.91 10.80 6.45
CA VAL A 58 37.56 12.01 5.70
C VAL A 58 38.40 13.19 6.16
N LYS A 59 38.63 14.12 5.29
CA LYS A 59 39.17 15.45 5.68
C LYS A 59 38.07 16.27 6.33
N LYS A 60 38.37 17.01 7.36
CA LYS A 60 37.44 17.94 8.01
C LYS A 60 36.78 18.88 6.99
N GLY A 61 35.44 19.02 7.10
CA GLY A 61 34.63 19.84 6.21
C GLY A 61 34.30 19.19 4.85
N SER A 62 34.67 17.93 4.60
CA SER A 62 34.31 17.22 3.35
C SER A 62 32.81 17.01 3.18
N TYR A 63 32.10 16.83 4.27
CA TYR A 63 30.63 16.62 4.28
C TYR A 63 29.99 17.60 5.27
N PRO A 64 29.82 18.88 4.90
CA PRO A 64 29.35 19.92 5.81
C PRO A 64 27.90 19.76 6.25
N TRP A 65 27.15 18.87 5.61
CA TRP A 65 25.78 18.53 5.98
C TRP A 65 25.68 17.37 6.99
N GLN A 66 26.78 16.64 7.23
CA GLN A 66 26.77 15.54 8.18
C GLN A 66 26.70 16.09 9.61
N VAL A 67 25.75 15.54 10.40
CA VAL A 67 25.61 15.90 11.82
C VAL A 67 25.68 14.66 12.70
N SER A 68 26.04 14.87 13.96
CA SER A 68 26.02 13.88 15.02
C SER A 68 24.80 14.12 15.93
N LEU A 69 23.89 13.14 16.00
CA LEU A 69 22.85 13.11 17.03
C LEU A 69 23.46 12.56 18.31
N LYS A 70 23.45 13.38 19.37
CA LYS A 70 24.06 13.05 20.67
C LYS A 70 23.00 12.95 21.75
N GLN A 71 23.12 11.90 22.58
CA GLN A 71 22.37 11.75 23.81
C GLN A 71 23.34 11.79 24.98
N ARG A 72 23.14 12.72 25.91
CA ARG A 72 24.06 12.92 27.03
C ARG A 72 25.52 13.00 26.56
N GLN A 73 25.77 13.80 25.54
CA GLN A 73 27.08 14.03 24.86
C GLN A 73 27.64 12.79 24.12
N LYS A 74 26.94 11.66 24.07
CA LYS A 74 27.40 10.48 23.33
C LYS A 74 26.72 10.40 21.99
N HIS A 75 27.48 10.17 20.93
CA HIS A 75 26.98 9.91 19.58
C HIS A 75 26.11 8.64 19.58
N ILE A 76 24.93 8.72 19.00
CA ILE A 76 24.00 7.59 18.86
C ILE A 76 23.59 7.34 17.41
N CYS A 77 23.50 8.39 16.60
CA CYS A 77 23.07 8.34 15.20
C CYS A 77 23.67 9.51 14.41
N GLY A 78 23.72 9.35 13.10
CA GLY A 78 23.96 10.43 12.15
C GLY A 78 22.69 11.20 11.80
N GLY A 79 22.88 12.27 11.05
CA GLY A 79 21.81 13.04 10.43
C GLY A 79 22.34 13.91 9.31
N THR A 80 21.46 14.59 8.58
CA THR A 80 21.82 15.36 7.38
C THR A 80 21.11 16.71 7.35
N ILE A 81 21.86 17.79 7.30
CA ILE A 81 21.32 19.14 7.16
C ILE A 81 20.80 19.34 5.73
N ILE A 82 19.55 19.78 5.61
CA ILE A 82 18.91 20.12 4.33
C ILE A 82 18.56 21.60 4.21
N SER A 83 18.49 22.31 5.35
CA SER A 83 18.32 23.76 5.42
C SER A 83 18.81 24.27 6.78
N PRO A 84 18.87 25.59 7.04
CA PRO A 84 19.40 26.11 8.31
C PRO A 84 18.72 25.60 9.57
N GLN A 85 17.50 25.16 9.50
CA GLN A 85 16.69 24.72 10.64
C GLN A 85 16.23 23.27 10.55
N TRP A 86 16.53 22.56 9.45
CA TRP A 86 16.00 21.24 9.21
C TRP A 86 17.08 20.19 8.99
N VAL A 87 16.94 19.07 9.72
CA VAL A 87 17.81 17.90 9.64
C VAL A 87 16.96 16.67 9.35
N ILE A 88 17.43 15.79 8.49
CA ILE A 88 16.86 14.46 8.24
C ILE A 88 17.68 13.42 8.99
N THR A 89 17.02 12.44 9.59
CA THR A 89 17.64 11.27 10.24
C THR A 89 16.74 10.05 10.09
N ALA A 90 17.15 8.89 10.59
CA ALA A 90 16.31 7.70 10.64
C ALA A 90 15.26 7.78 11.76
N ALA A 91 14.06 7.29 11.50
CA ALA A 91 12.98 7.29 12.49
C ALA A 91 13.34 6.48 13.74
N HIS A 92 13.98 5.32 13.58
CA HIS A 92 14.37 4.47 14.72
C HIS A 92 15.33 5.18 15.69
N CYS A 93 16.09 6.19 15.24
CA CYS A 93 16.98 6.99 16.09
C CYS A 93 16.22 7.88 17.08
N VAL A 94 15.00 8.29 16.75
CA VAL A 94 14.24 9.33 17.47
C VAL A 94 12.83 8.92 17.86
N ALA A 95 12.36 7.74 17.47
CA ALA A 95 10.99 7.28 17.71
C ALA A 95 10.67 7.05 19.22
N ASN A 96 11.68 6.84 20.05
CA ASN A 96 11.48 6.71 21.49
C ASN A 96 11.31 8.10 22.13
N ARG A 97 10.06 8.50 22.39
CA ARG A 97 9.69 9.80 22.96
C ARG A 97 10.37 10.12 24.29
N ASN A 98 10.74 9.12 25.07
CA ASN A 98 11.42 9.32 26.37
C ASN A 98 12.84 9.86 26.20
N PHE A 99 13.45 9.71 25.03
CA PHE A 99 14.79 10.19 24.74
C PHE A 99 14.79 11.50 23.94
N ALA A 100 13.71 11.81 23.27
CA ALA A 100 13.64 12.94 22.31
C ALA A 100 14.01 14.29 22.94
N SER A 101 13.59 14.54 24.20
CA SER A 101 13.89 15.79 24.92
C SER A 101 15.35 15.92 25.37
N THR A 102 16.13 14.86 25.27
CA THR A 102 17.54 14.82 25.71
C THR A 102 18.52 14.75 24.54
N LEU A 103 18.01 14.83 23.31
CA LEU A 103 18.82 14.76 22.10
C LEU A 103 19.31 16.16 21.71
N ASN A 104 20.57 16.22 21.33
CA ASN A 104 21.19 17.37 20.69
C ASN A 104 21.75 16.99 19.32
N VAL A 105 21.83 17.94 18.42
CA VAL A 105 22.39 17.78 17.08
C VAL A 105 23.61 18.68 16.95
N THR A 106 24.78 18.07 16.73
CA THR A 106 26.06 18.79 16.51
C THR A 106 26.40 18.76 15.02
N ALA A 107 26.51 19.94 14.42
CA ALA A 107 26.99 20.17 13.06
C ALA A 107 28.45 20.65 13.08
N GLY A 108 29.19 20.40 11.99
CA GLY A 108 30.63 20.75 11.92
C GLY A 108 31.54 19.78 12.67
N GLU A 109 30.95 18.71 13.19
CA GLU A 109 31.61 17.61 13.91
C GLU A 109 32.56 16.85 12.99
N HIS A 110 33.74 16.50 13.47
CA HIS A 110 34.69 15.66 12.75
C HIS A 110 35.32 14.58 13.64
N ASP A 111 35.78 14.96 14.84
CA ASP A 111 36.39 14.06 15.82
C ASP A 111 35.59 14.05 17.12
N LEU A 112 34.81 12.99 17.35
CA LEU A 112 33.94 12.82 18.54
C LEU A 112 34.70 12.87 19.87
N SER A 113 36.04 12.76 19.87
CA SER A 113 36.88 12.76 21.08
C SER A 113 37.21 14.16 21.61
N GLN A 114 36.94 15.21 20.83
CA GLN A 114 37.31 16.58 21.18
C GLN A 114 36.31 17.59 20.60
N GLU A 115 36.14 18.72 21.27
CA GLU A 115 35.40 19.86 20.68
C GLU A 115 36.31 20.62 19.71
N GLU A 116 35.80 20.83 18.51
CA GLU A 116 36.56 21.48 17.46
C GLU A 116 36.00 22.86 17.09
N PRO A 117 36.84 23.82 16.72
CA PRO A 117 36.35 25.13 16.29
C PRO A 117 35.39 25.03 15.10
N GLY A 118 34.24 25.67 15.21
CA GLY A 118 33.21 25.71 14.17
C GLY A 118 32.10 24.69 14.35
N GLU A 119 32.13 23.87 15.40
CA GLU A 119 31.00 23.05 15.80
C GLU A 119 29.83 23.92 16.27
N GLN A 120 28.62 23.45 15.95
CA GLN A 120 27.37 24.08 16.33
C GLN A 120 26.42 23.03 16.87
N THR A 121 26.13 23.11 18.16
CA THR A 121 25.19 22.19 18.82
C THR A 121 23.86 22.88 19.07
N LEU A 122 22.79 22.33 18.53
CA LEU A 122 21.43 22.82 18.71
C LEU A 122 20.55 21.74 19.36
N THR A 123 19.57 22.20 20.14
CA THR A 123 18.47 21.35 20.63
C THR A 123 17.39 21.17 19.59
N ILE A 124 16.61 20.12 19.73
CA ILE A 124 15.51 19.82 18.82
C ILE A 124 14.23 20.48 19.34
N GLU A 125 13.56 21.27 18.49
CA GLU A 125 12.27 21.87 18.79
C GLU A 125 11.12 20.88 18.51
N THR A 126 11.18 20.20 17.34
CA THR A 126 10.14 19.28 16.91
C THR A 126 10.75 18.08 16.21
N ILE A 127 10.25 16.89 16.54
CA ILE A 127 10.57 15.63 15.86
C ILE A 127 9.32 15.19 15.09
N ILE A 128 9.46 15.00 13.79
CA ILE A 128 8.43 14.54 12.90
C ILE A 128 8.87 13.19 12.35
N VAL A 129 8.34 12.11 12.90
CA VAL A 129 8.57 10.73 12.42
C VAL A 129 7.61 10.46 11.27
N HIS A 130 8.08 9.75 10.23
CA HIS A 130 7.18 9.36 9.15
C HIS A 130 6.02 8.52 9.70
N PRO A 131 4.75 8.84 9.39
CA PRO A 131 3.59 8.22 10.03
C PRO A 131 3.51 6.71 9.81
N ARG A 132 4.04 6.21 8.70
CA ARG A 132 4.08 4.76 8.39
C ARG A 132 5.27 4.01 9.00
N PHE A 133 6.14 4.69 9.71
CA PHE A 133 7.22 4.00 10.41
C PHE A 133 6.66 3.24 11.61
N THR A 134 6.97 1.96 11.71
CA THR A 134 6.61 1.14 12.88
C THR A 134 7.82 0.37 13.40
N ILE A 135 7.93 0.22 14.71
CA ILE A 135 9.00 -0.57 15.34
C ILE A 135 8.90 -2.06 14.95
N LYS A 136 7.70 -2.53 14.56
CA LYS A 136 7.47 -3.91 14.11
C LYS A 136 8.03 -4.17 12.69
N LYS A 137 8.16 -3.11 11.87
CA LYS A 137 8.77 -3.13 10.54
C LYS A 137 9.79 -2.00 10.41
N PRO A 138 10.88 -2.03 11.20
CA PRO A 138 11.76 -0.89 11.38
C PRO A 138 12.53 -0.47 10.12
N MET A 139 12.48 -1.25 9.06
CA MET A 139 13.22 -1.02 7.81
C MET A 139 12.39 -0.34 6.72
N ASP A 140 11.10 -0.13 6.93
CA ASP A 140 10.24 0.57 5.97
C ASP A 140 9.81 1.92 6.53
N TYR A 141 9.82 2.95 5.70
CA TYR A 141 9.57 4.34 6.11
C TYR A 141 10.45 4.84 7.26
N ASP A 142 11.65 4.30 7.41
CA ASP A 142 12.58 4.65 8.50
C ASP A 142 13.21 6.02 8.26
N ILE A 143 12.44 7.07 8.47
CA ILE A 143 12.85 8.46 8.28
C ILE A 143 12.13 9.39 9.27
N ALA A 144 12.85 10.38 9.74
CA ALA A 144 12.33 11.48 10.55
C ALA A 144 12.94 12.82 10.12
N ILE A 145 12.18 13.89 10.31
CA ILE A 145 12.62 15.27 10.09
C ILE A 145 12.69 15.94 11.46
N LEU A 146 13.81 16.60 11.73
CA LEU A 146 14.05 17.35 12.96
C LEU A 146 14.01 18.85 12.65
N ARG A 147 13.14 19.58 13.34
CA ARG A 147 13.19 21.04 13.39
C ARG A 147 14.05 21.45 14.58
N MET A 148 15.07 22.23 14.30
CA MET A 148 15.98 22.70 15.34
C MET A 148 15.43 23.94 16.05
N ALA A 149 15.68 24.07 17.35
CA ALA A 149 15.28 25.23 18.14
C ALA A 149 16.02 26.55 17.75
N GLY A 150 17.04 26.41 16.92
CA GLY A 150 17.80 27.51 16.35
C GLY A 150 18.12 27.28 14.88
N THR A 151 19.04 28.08 14.34
CA THR A 151 19.47 27.94 12.94
C THR A 151 20.97 27.71 12.86
N PHE A 152 21.38 26.72 12.08
CA PHE A 152 22.78 26.52 11.75
C PHE A 152 23.31 27.67 10.89
N GLN A 153 24.49 28.17 11.25
CA GLN A 153 25.21 29.16 10.48
C GLN A 153 26.09 28.46 9.45
N PHE A 154 25.78 28.67 8.17
CA PHE A 154 26.48 27.99 7.09
C PHE A 154 27.87 28.63 6.83
N GLY A 155 28.85 27.76 6.57
CA GLY A 155 30.24 28.11 6.34
C GLY A 155 31.05 26.96 5.78
N GLN A 156 32.33 26.89 6.06
CA GLN A 156 33.23 25.86 5.51
C GLN A 156 32.92 24.44 6.02
N SER A 157 32.51 24.33 7.30
CA SER A 157 32.29 23.03 7.97
C SER A 157 30.81 22.68 8.15
N VAL A 158 29.88 23.62 7.90
CA VAL A 158 28.44 23.43 8.07
C VAL A 158 27.73 23.97 6.85
N GLY A 159 26.88 23.14 6.22
CA GLY A 159 26.14 23.52 5.03
C GLY A 159 25.12 22.45 4.63
N PRO A 160 24.19 22.74 3.73
CA PRO A 160 23.12 21.81 3.35
C PRO A 160 23.50 20.90 2.19
N VAL A 161 23.00 19.65 2.19
CA VAL A 161 22.97 18.81 1.00
C VAL A 161 21.77 19.16 0.12
N CYS A 162 21.81 18.87 -1.17
CA CYS A 162 20.63 19.01 -2.04
C CYS A 162 19.66 17.86 -1.85
N LEU A 163 18.37 18.16 -1.90
CA LEU A 163 17.33 17.16 -2.07
C LEU A 163 17.22 16.78 -3.56
N PRO A 164 16.80 15.54 -3.89
CA PRO A 164 16.57 15.15 -5.29
C PRO A 164 15.52 16.03 -5.97
N GLU A 165 15.69 16.24 -7.27
CA GLU A 165 14.66 16.84 -8.10
C GLU A 165 13.46 15.86 -8.24
N PRO A 166 12.21 16.33 -8.54
CA PRO A 166 11.10 15.44 -8.81
C PRO A 166 11.45 14.47 -9.94
N GLY A 167 11.35 13.18 -9.67
CA GLY A 167 11.69 12.14 -10.62
C GLY A 167 13.19 11.82 -10.76
N GLU A 168 14.07 12.54 -10.07
CA GLU A 168 15.50 12.22 -10.05
C GLU A 168 15.72 10.92 -9.29
N ARG A 169 16.40 9.97 -9.95
CA ARG A 169 16.77 8.67 -9.40
C ARG A 169 18.19 8.33 -9.78
N PHE A 170 18.88 7.62 -8.91
CA PHE A 170 20.18 7.06 -9.16
C PHE A 170 20.04 5.59 -9.52
N GLU A 171 20.53 5.21 -10.68
CA GLU A 171 20.33 3.88 -11.25
C GLU A 171 21.26 2.84 -10.60
N ALA A 172 20.94 1.56 -10.81
CA ALA A 172 21.77 0.45 -10.38
C ALA A 172 23.20 0.56 -10.95
N GLY A 173 24.18 0.24 -10.12
CA GLY A 173 25.62 0.40 -10.43
C GLY A 173 26.17 1.81 -10.17
N PHE A 174 25.30 2.81 -9.91
CA PHE A 174 25.78 4.15 -9.56
C PHE A 174 26.52 4.12 -8.22
N ILE A 175 27.70 4.72 -8.17
CA ILE A 175 28.51 4.76 -6.94
C ILE A 175 28.11 5.99 -6.13
N CYS A 176 27.58 5.75 -4.94
CA CYS A 176 27.25 6.76 -3.95
C CYS A 176 28.14 6.65 -2.73
N THR A 177 28.21 7.69 -1.94
CA THR A 177 29.06 7.75 -0.74
C THR A 177 28.19 7.89 0.50
N THR A 178 28.46 7.10 1.53
CA THR A 178 27.96 7.35 2.88
C THR A 178 29.11 7.74 3.80
N ALA A 179 28.80 8.57 4.80
CA ALA A 179 29.78 9.03 5.78
C ALA A 179 29.19 8.94 7.20
N GLY A 180 30.04 8.61 8.18
CA GLY A 180 29.59 8.51 9.56
C GLY A 180 30.71 8.13 10.54
N TRP A 181 30.32 7.98 11.82
CA TRP A 181 31.16 7.57 12.93
C TRP A 181 30.86 6.15 13.41
N GLY A 182 30.20 5.35 12.56
CA GLY A 182 29.84 3.99 12.87
C GLY A 182 31.05 3.09 13.14
N ARG A 183 30.78 1.87 13.58
CA ARG A 183 31.81 0.89 13.90
C ARG A 183 32.70 0.60 12.69
N LEU A 184 33.98 0.46 12.94
CA LEU A 184 34.99 0.17 11.93
C LEU A 184 35.00 -1.28 11.48
N THR A 185 34.51 -2.16 12.35
CA THR A 185 34.24 -3.59 12.12
C THR A 185 32.98 -3.95 12.88
N GLU A 186 32.31 -5.04 12.52
CA GLU A 186 31.02 -5.42 13.10
C GLU A 186 31.01 -5.47 14.63
N ASP A 187 32.07 -6.04 15.23
CA ASP A 187 32.23 -6.15 16.68
C ASP A 187 33.20 -5.10 17.26
N GLY A 188 33.62 -4.14 16.42
CA GLY A 188 34.56 -3.09 16.80
C GLY A 188 33.92 -1.94 17.58
N ILE A 189 34.74 -0.95 17.89
CA ILE A 189 34.33 0.31 18.52
C ILE A 189 33.86 1.31 17.48
N LEU A 190 33.09 2.32 17.88
CA LEU A 190 32.76 3.48 17.05
C LEU A 190 34.04 4.23 16.62
N SER A 191 34.04 4.73 15.39
CA SER A 191 35.10 5.62 14.94
C SER A 191 35.00 6.95 15.66
N GLN A 192 36.12 7.45 16.18
CA GLN A 192 36.15 8.79 16.73
C GLN A 192 36.16 9.85 15.61
N VAL A 193 36.81 9.56 14.49
CA VAL A 193 36.95 10.47 13.35
C VAL A 193 36.00 10.05 12.22
N LEU A 194 35.37 11.03 11.57
CA LEU A 194 34.43 10.80 10.47
C LEU A 194 35.08 9.99 9.34
N GLN A 195 34.41 8.95 8.92
CA GLN A 195 34.82 8.04 7.85
C GLN A 195 33.88 8.17 6.65
N GLU A 196 34.31 7.67 5.48
CA GLU A 196 33.49 7.54 4.28
C GLU A 196 33.65 6.19 3.60
N VAL A 197 32.62 5.74 2.89
CA VAL A 197 32.69 4.58 2.02
C VAL A 197 31.90 4.78 0.75
N ASN A 198 32.43 4.30 -0.36
CA ASN A 198 31.79 4.30 -1.67
C ASN A 198 31.08 2.97 -1.92
N LEU A 199 29.79 3.03 -2.20
CA LEU A 199 28.89 1.89 -2.32
C LEU A 199 28.12 1.96 -3.65
N PRO A 200 28.07 0.86 -4.44
CA PRO A 200 27.21 0.78 -5.61
C PRO A 200 25.74 0.61 -5.18
N ILE A 201 24.83 1.29 -5.86
CA ILE A 201 23.40 1.05 -5.74
C ILE A 201 23.05 -0.27 -6.43
N LEU A 202 22.26 -1.11 -5.78
CA LEU A 202 21.72 -2.33 -6.35
C LEU A 202 20.40 -2.06 -7.10
N SER A 203 20.13 -2.84 -8.14
CA SER A 203 18.80 -2.84 -8.75
C SER A 203 17.77 -3.36 -7.75
N LYS A 204 16.50 -2.95 -7.92
CA LYS A 204 15.42 -3.44 -7.07
C LYS A 204 15.33 -4.97 -7.09
N LYS A 205 15.57 -5.59 -8.25
CA LYS A 205 15.56 -7.04 -8.41
C LYS A 205 16.67 -7.71 -7.58
N GLU A 206 17.89 -7.21 -7.66
CA GLU A 206 19.03 -7.73 -6.88
C GLU A 206 18.83 -7.51 -5.39
N CYS A 207 18.33 -6.33 -4.99
CA CYS A 207 18.02 -6.00 -3.62
C CYS A 207 16.98 -6.97 -3.03
N VAL A 208 15.83 -7.14 -3.68
CA VAL A 208 14.79 -8.07 -3.24
C VAL A 208 15.31 -9.50 -3.20
N ALA A 209 16.03 -9.95 -4.24
CA ALA A 209 16.60 -11.29 -4.28
C ALA A 209 17.55 -11.54 -3.09
N ALA A 210 18.41 -10.56 -2.74
CA ALA A 210 19.30 -10.67 -1.59
C ALA A 210 18.53 -10.76 -0.27
N LEU A 211 17.48 -9.95 -0.09
CA LEU A 211 16.66 -9.92 1.13
C LEU A 211 15.81 -11.19 1.31
N LEU A 212 15.39 -11.83 0.23
CA LEU A 212 14.66 -13.10 0.27
C LEU A 212 15.54 -14.28 0.72
N THR A 213 16.87 -14.14 0.69
CA THR A 213 17.79 -15.19 1.19
C THR A 213 17.94 -15.21 2.71
N LEU A 214 17.40 -14.21 3.40
CA LEU A 214 17.46 -14.10 4.86
C LEU A 214 16.50 -15.08 5.53
N LYS A 215 16.85 -15.58 6.72
CA LYS A 215 15.98 -16.45 7.57
C LYS A 215 14.63 -15.80 7.86
N ASN A 216 14.63 -14.46 8.02
CA ASN A 216 13.42 -13.65 8.13
C ASN A 216 13.38 -12.69 6.93
N PRO A 217 12.79 -13.09 5.81
CA PRO A 217 12.72 -12.27 4.62
C PRO A 217 12.02 -10.93 4.91
N PHE A 218 12.60 -9.87 4.40
CA PHE A 218 12.07 -8.54 4.54
C PHE A 218 11.45 -8.05 3.22
N ASN A 219 10.27 -7.46 3.31
CA ASN A 219 9.63 -6.79 2.19
C ASN A 219 9.18 -5.40 2.63
N GLY A 220 9.56 -4.38 1.88
CA GLY A 220 9.22 -2.98 2.15
C GLY A 220 9.15 -2.18 0.85
N LYS A 221 8.65 -0.95 0.94
CA LYS A 221 8.38 -0.10 -0.23
C LYS A 221 9.39 1.03 -0.40
N THR A 222 10.04 1.43 0.68
CA THR A 222 10.85 2.66 0.74
C THR A 222 12.34 2.42 0.91
N PHE A 223 12.84 1.23 0.66
CA PHE A 223 14.25 0.93 0.81
C PHE A 223 15.03 0.98 -0.50
N LEU A 224 16.29 1.38 -0.39
CA LEU A 224 17.34 1.36 -1.38
C LEU A 224 18.49 0.49 -0.86
N CYS A 225 18.95 -0.46 -1.64
CA CYS A 225 20.06 -1.32 -1.26
C CYS A 225 21.37 -0.89 -1.91
N THR A 226 22.46 -1.06 -1.17
CA THR A 226 23.82 -0.81 -1.67
C THR A 226 24.77 -1.94 -1.27
N GLY A 227 25.91 -2.02 -1.93
CA GLY A 227 27.01 -2.94 -1.60
C GLY A 227 27.31 -3.96 -2.69
N SER A 228 28.08 -5.00 -2.34
CA SER A 228 28.47 -6.09 -3.22
C SER A 228 28.10 -7.43 -2.60
N PRO A 229 27.63 -8.42 -3.39
CA PRO A 229 27.33 -9.76 -2.87
C PRO A 229 28.48 -10.43 -2.11
N ASP A 230 29.72 -10.05 -2.42
CA ASP A 230 30.90 -10.55 -1.72
C ASP A 230 31.18 -9.83 -0.39
N GLY A 231 30.44 -8.77 -0.10
CA GLY A 231 30.62 -7.96 1.11
C GLY A 231 31.86 -7.04 1.05
N GLY A 232 32.44 -6.77 2.20
CA GLY A 232 33.70 -6.05 2.36
C GLY A 232 33.57 -4.52 2.45
N ARG A 233 32.42 -3.94 2.10
CA ARG A 233 32.13 -2.50 2.22
C ARG A 233 30.69 -2.28 2.63
N ASP A 234 30.46 -1.54 3.70
CA ASP A 234 29.11 -1.25 4.22
C ASP A 234 29.12 -0.10 5.23
N ALA A 235 27.92 0.45 5.50
CA ALA A 235 27.64 1.20 6.71
C ALA A 235 27.53 0.24 7.90
N CYS A 236 27.77 0.73 9.12
CA CYS A 236 27.73 -0.10 10.31
C CYS A 236 26.98 0.58 11.46
N LYS A 237 26.87 -0.11 12.60
CA LYS A 237 26.20 0.40 13.82
C LYS A 237 26.81 1.75 14.22
N GLY A 238 25.97 2.79 14.31
CA GLY A 238 26.37 4.18 14.58
C GLY A 238 26.30 5.10 13.34
N ASP A 239 26.22 4.54 12.11
CA ASP A 239 25.99 5.34 10.90
C ASP A 239 24.49 5.58 10.63
N SER A 240 23.59 4.92 11.39
CA SER A 240 22.14 5.08 11.28
C SER A 240 21.71 6.55 11.23
N GLY A 241 20.80 6.89 10.32
CA GLY A 241 20.33 8.27 10.12
C GLY A 241 21.27 9.16 9.30
N GLY A 242 22.50 8.71 9.03
CA GLY A 242 23.47 9.40 8.17
C GLY A 242 23.07 9.37 6.69
N SER A 243 23.77 10.18 5.90
CA SER A 243 23.46 10.39 4.49
C SER A 243 24.06 9.32 3.57
N LEU A 244 23.28 8.84 2.60
CA LEU A 244 23.80 8.29 1.35
C LEU A 244 23.72 9.37 0.28
N MET A 245 24.86 9.79 -0.24
CA MET A 245 24.99 10.93 -1.14
C MET A 245 25.47 10.48 -2.50
N CYS A 246 24.86 10.99 -3.55
CA CYS A 246 25.29 10.73 -4.91
C CYS A 246 25.56 12.06 -5.65
N ARG A 247 26.50 12.06 -6.58
CA ARG A 247 26.72 13.23 -7.43
C ARG A 247 25.69 13.23 -8.56
N ASN A 248 24.86 14.25 -8.61
CA ASN A 248 23.91 14.41 -9.70
C ASN A 248 24.59 14.78 -11.02
N LYS A 249 23.83 14.89 -12.10
CA LYS A 249 24.34 15.25 -13.45
C LYS A 249 25.05 16.60 -13.51
N LYS A 250 24.78 17.49 -12.55
CA LYS A 250 25.43 18.81 -12.40
C LYS A 250 26.71 18.74 -11.54
N GLY A 251 27.10 17.55 -11.07
CA GLY A 251 28.25 17.34 -10.19
C GLY A 251 27.99 17.73 -8.72
N THR A 252 26.76 18.07 -8.34
CA THR A 252 26.36 18.49 -7.01
C THR A 252 26.00 17.29 -6.15
N TRP A 253 26.34 17.33 -4.86
CA TRP A 253 25.96 16.28 -3.93
C TRP A 253 24.47 16.33 -3.60
N THR A 254 23.77 15.23 -3.86
CA THR A 254 22.34 15.06 -3.65
C THR A 254 22.11 13.90 -2.70
N LEU A 255 21.22 14.07 -1.74
CA LEU A 255 20.84 13.05 -0.77
C LEU A 255 19.95 11.99 -1.46
N ALA A 256 20.48 10.80 -1.67
CA ALA A 256 19.77 9.68 -2.30
C ALA A 256 19.04 8.80 -1.29
N GLY A 257 19.61 8.69 -0.06
CA GLY A 257 19.04 7.84 0.98
C GLY A 257 19.49 8.21 2.38
N VAL A 258 18.83 7.61 3.36
CA VAL A 258 19.14 7.72 4.80
C VAL A 258 19.51 6.34 5.31
N THR A 259 20.66 6.20 5.97
CA THR A 259 21.15 4.94 6.52
C THR A 259 20.14 4.38 7.53
N SER A 260 19.65 3.17 7.27
CA SER A 260 18.60 2.54 8.07
C SER A 260 19.07 1.26 8.73
N TRP A 261 19.34 0.19 7.97
CA TRP A 261 19.55 -1.14 8.51
C TRP A 261 20.51 -1.99 7.67
N GLY A 262 21.03 -3.07 8.28
CA GLY A 262 21.77 -4.14 7.64
C GLY A 262 21.96 -5.32 8.59
N LEU A 263 22.06 -6.52 8.04
CA LEU A 263 22.40 -7.73 8.79
C LEU A 263 23.91 -7.98 8.69
N GLY A 264 24.61 -7.74 9.79
CA GLY A 264 26.06 -7.67 9.83
C GLY A 264 26.57 -6.32 9.31
N CYS A 265 27.87 -6.17 9.18
CA CYS A 265 28.50 -4.99 8.62
C CYS A 265 29.50 -5.42 7.56
N GLY A 266 29.10 -5.33 6.29
CA GLY A 266 29.92 -5.76 5.15
C GLY A 266 30.07 -7.29 5.04
N ARG A 267 29.18 -8.07 5.64
CA ARG A 267 29.14 -9.51 5.44
C ARG A 267 28.73 -9.83 4.00
N SER A 268 29.36 -10.89 3.43
CA SER A 268 28.91 -11.41 2.15
C SER A 268 27.52 -12.03 2.31
N TRP A 269 26.60 -11.73 1.38
CA TRP A 269 25.30 -12.39 1.28
C TRP A 269 25.24 -13.41 0.13
N ARG A 270 26.36 -13.62 -0.57
CA ARG A 270 26.48 -14.73 -1.53
C ARG A 270 26.34 -16.06 -0.79
N ASN A 271 25.40 -16.89 -1.21
CA ASN A 271 25.13 -18.20 -0.61
C ASN A 271 24.67 -18.16 0.87
N ASN A 272 23.84 -17.18 1.24
CA ASN A 272 23.29 -17.06 2.60
C ASN A 272 22.63 -18.35 3.13
N GLY A 273 22.00 -19.15 2.25
CA GLY A 273 21.36 -20.40 2.64
C GLY A 273 22.30 -21.49 3.17
N GLN A 274 23.61 -21.33 2.98
CA GLN A 274 24.65 -22.28 3.40
C GLN A 274 25.47 -21.79 4.59
N LYS A 275 25.11 -20.64 5.20
CA LYS A 275 25.88 -19.98 6.25
C LYS A 275 25.09 -19.89 7.56
N ASP A 276 25.78 -20.14 8.67
CA ASP A 276 25.23 -19.89 10.00
C ASP A 276 25.02 -18.40 10.26
N GLU A 277 25.99 -17.59 9.86
CA GLU A 277 25.95 -16.14 9.92
C GLU A 277 25.63 -15.53 8.56
N GLN A 278 24.40 -15.09 8.39
CA GLN A 278 23.92 -14.45 7.17
C GLN A 278 24.39 -13.00 7.08
N GLY A 279 24.51 -12.48 5.86
CA GLY A 279 24.73 -11.07 5.57
C GLY A 279 23.59 -10.48 4.76
N SER A 280 23.50 -9.15 4.70
CA SER A 280 22.59 -8.43 3.80
C SER A 280 23.30 -7.27 3.11
N PRO A 281 22.76 -6.75 1.99
CA PRO A 281 23.12 -5.42 1.52
C PRO A 281 22.91 -4.37 2.61
N GLY A 282 23.61 -3.24 2.55
CA GLY A 282 23.28 -2.05 3.30
C GLY A 282 21.94 -1.49 2.86
N ILE A 283 21.03 -1.23 3.79
CA ILE A 283 19.67 -0.76 3.51
C ILE A 283 19.54 0.69 3.95
N PHE A 284 19.09 1.52 3.01
CA PHE A 284 18.84 2.94 3.19
C PHE A 284 17.37 3.25 2.88
N THR A 285 16.78 4.22 3.55
CA THR A 285 15.47 4.75 3.15
C THR A 285 15.64 5.54 1.85
N ASP A 286 14.99 5.10 0.77
CA ASP A 286 15.00 5.75 -0.56
C ASP A 286 14.31 7.12 -0.50
N LEU A 287 15.10 8.18 -0.63
CA LEU A 287 14.57 9.53 -0.50
C LEU A 287 13.57 9.88 -1.60
N SER A 288 13.70 9.29 -2.79
CA SER A 288 12.77 9.52 -3.91
C SER A 288 11.34 9.09 -3.57
N LYS A 289 11.17 8.13 -2.65
CA LYS A 289 9.88 7.59 -2.22
C LYS A 289 9.20 8.44 -1.14
N VAL A 290 9.98 9.13 -0.33
CA VAL A 290 9.51 9.92 0.82
C VAL A 290 9.65 11.43 0.60
N LEU A 291 10.17 11.84 -0.54
CA LEU A 291 10.41 13.25 -0.89
C LEU A 291 9.15 14.13 -0.84
N PRO A 292 7.96 13.69 -1.30
CA PRO A 292 6.74 14.49 -1.15
C PRO A 292 6.42 14.80 0.31
N TRP A 293 6.51 13.81 1.19
CA TRP A 293 6.32 13.97 2.62
C TRP A 293 7.34 14.93 3.26
N ILE A 294 8.62 14.82 2.89
CA ILE A 294 9.66 15.73 3.37
C ILE A 294 9.34 17.17 2.98
N ARG A 295 9.04 17.43 1.71
CA ARG A 295 8.75 18.77 1.19
C ARG A 295 7.55 19.40 1.86
N GLU A 296 6.50 18.64 2.02
CA GLU A 296 5.28 19.05 2.69
C GLU A 296 5.57 19.60 4.10
N HIS A 297 6.25 18.82 4.94
CA HIS A 297 6.50 19.20 6.34
C HIS A 297 7.44 20.39 6.49
N ILE A 298 8.36 20.57 5.54
CA ILE A 298 9.30 21.69 5.59
C ILE A 298 8.67 22.98 5.07
N GLN A 299 7.84 22.92 4.03
CA GLN A 299 7.13 24.08 3.48
C GLN A 299 6.04 24.59 4.42
N THR A 300 5.34 23.70 5.11
CA THR A 300 4.28 24.04 6.07
C THR A 300 4.81 24.46 7.44
N GLY A 301 6.10 24.24 7.72
CA GLY A 301 6.73 24.50 9.02
C GLY A 301 6.73 25.94 9.53
N HIS A 302 6.18 26.89 8.77
CA HIS A 302 6.08 28.29 9.19
C HIS A 302 4.69 28.68 9.73
N GLN A 303 3.64 27.88 9.60
CA GLN A 303 2.30 28.31 9.97
C GLN A 303 1.26 27.23 10.31
N ARG A 304 1.58 26.09 10.95
CA ARG A 304 0.43 25.30 11.47
C ARG A 304 0.78 24.51 12.73
N LYS A 305 0.04 24.79 13.82
CA LYS A 305 -0.48 23.73 14.69
C LYS A 305 -1.05 22.67 13.75
N SER A 306 -0.62 21.41 13.87
CA SER A 306 -1.16 20.32 13.07
C SER A 306 -2.67 20.27 13.30
N SER A 307 -3.45 20.87 12.41
CA SER A 307 -4.86 20.62 12.36
C SER A 307 -5.03 19.22 11.80
N ARG A 308 -5.26 18.25 12.66
CA ARG A 308 -5.71 16.93 12.26
C ARG A 308 -7.11 17.08 11.72
N ALA A 309 -7.40 16.46 10.59
CA ALA A 309 -8.75 16.43 10.08
C ALA A 309 -9.56 15.46 10.92
N SER A 310 -10.63 15.96 11.50
CA SER A 310 -11.70 15.14 12.06
C SER A 310 -12.89 15.21 11.13
N CYS A 311 -13.71 14.16 11.10
CA CYS A 311 -14.99 14.19 10.43
C CYS A 311 -15.86 15.29 11.06
N SER A 312 -16.49 16.12 10.24
CA SER A 312 -17.52 17.02 10.75
C SER A 312 -18.80 16.20 10.96
N GLU A 313 -19.61 16.56 11.96
CA GLU A 313 -20.95 15.98 12.15
C GLU A 313 -21.90 16.26 10.96
N LYS A 314 -21.42 17.01 9.96
CA LYS A 314 -22.08 17.33 8.70
C LYS A 314 -21.54 16.55 7.50
N ASP A 315 -20.77 15.51 7.70
CA ASP A 315 -20.48 14.53 6.65
C ASP A 315 -21.83 13.98 6.21
N GLY A 316 -22.30 14.39 5.04
CA GLY A 316 -23.69 14.30 4.80
C GLY A 316 -24.02 13.92 3.36
N LEU A 317 -25.16 14.44 2.96
CA LEU A 317 -25.70 14.25 1.62
C LEU A 317 -24.88 15.06 0.61
N VAL A 318 -24.27 14.38 -0.36
CA VAL A 318 -23.62 14.96 -1.52
C VAL A 318 -24.50 14.65 -2.73
N SER A 319 -25.12 15.66 -3.33
CA SER A 319 -26.06 15.47 -4.45
C SER A 319 -25.58 16.22 -5.69
N GLY A 320 -25.76 15.60 -6.85
CA GLY A 320 -25.38 16.18 -8.13
C GLY A 320 -25.14 15.15 -9.23
N SER A 321 -24.95 15.63 -10.47
CA SER A 321 -24.62 14.78 -11.61
C SER A 321 -23.14 14.37 -11.62
N ASP A 322 -22.28 15.14 -11.01
CA ASP A 322 -20.85 14.90 -10.88
C ASP A 322 -20.26 15.72 -9.74
N GLY A 323 -19.09 15.30 -9.27
CA GLY A 323 -18.36 16.01 -8.24
C GLY A 323 -17.14 15.25 -7.78
N GLU A 324 -16.46 15.84 -6.80
CA GLU A 324 -15.26 15.29 -6.18
C GLU A 324 -15.49 15.12 -4.68
N LEU A 325 -15.04 14.01 -4.13
CA LEU A 325 -15.04 13.73 -2.70
C LEU A 325 -13.64 13.32 -2.28
N HIS A 326 -13.11 14.03 -1.32
CA HIS A 326 -11.79 13.74 -0.77
C HIS A 326 -11.80 13.88 0.75
N PHE A 327 -11.03 13.03 1.39
CA PHE A 327 -10.82 13.09 2.83
C PHE A 327 -9.35 12.74 3.15
N PRO A 328 -8.67 13.55 3.94
CA PRO A 328 -9.06 14.89 4.44
C PRO A 328 -9.24 15.92 3.31
N GLU A 329 -9.99 17.00 3.59
CA GLU A 329 -10.22 18.11 2.63
C GLU A 329 -8.94 18.75 2.11
N SER A 330 -7.85 18.70 2.86
CA SER A 330 -6.54 19.17 2.45
C SER A 330 -5.62 17.97 2.22
N LEU A 331 -4.99 17.93 1.06
CA LEU A 331 -3.95 16.94 0.70
C LEU A 331 -2.77 16.88 1.68
N HIS A 332 -2.68 17.87 2.57
CA HIS A 332 -1.57 18.11 3.49
C HIS A 332 -1.94 17.83 4.96
N VAL A 333 -3.09 17.23 5.21
CA VAL A 333 -3.58 16.95 6.55
C VAL A 333 -3.76 15.44 6.70
N TYR A 334 -3.17 14.88 7.75
CA TYR A 334 -3.48 13.51 8.16
C TYR A 334 -4.79 13.52 8.93
N TYR A 335 -5.56 12.44 8.83
CA TYR A 335 -6.74 12.28 9.67
C TYR A 335 -6.36 11.75 11.06
N ASP A 336 -7.23 12.00 12.03
CA ASP A 336 -7.07 11.46 13.38
C ASP A 336 -7.36 9.96 13.40
N SER A 337 -6.80 9.25 14.39
CA SER A 337 -7.19 7.88 14.71
C SER A 337 -8.66 7.83 15.16
N GLU A 338 -9.28 6.66 15.03
CA GLU A 338 -10.67 6.38 15.45
C GLU A 338 -11.73 7.26 14.77
N GLN A 339 -11.47 7.66 13.50
CA GLN A 339 -12.45 8.42 12.73
C GLN A 339 -13.47 7.51 12.06
N GLN A 340 -14.70 7.98 12.03
CA GLN A 340 -15.77 7.36 11.29
C GLN A 340 -16.54 8.44 10.53
N CYS A 341 -16.25 8.58 9.24
CA CYS A 341 -16.88 9.55 8.36
C CYS A 341 -17.91 8.87 7.45
N VAL A 342 -19.05 9.50 7.24
CA VAL A 342 -20.12 8.94 6.40
C VAL A 342 -20.59 9.96 5.38
N TRP A 343 -20.56 9.61 4.09
CA TRP A 343 -21.12 10.39 3.00
C TRP A 343 -22.17 9.58 2.25
N THR A 344 -23.28 10.21 1.90
CA THR A 344 -24.28 9.63 1.01
C THR A 344 -24.24 10.38 -0.31
N LEU A 345 -23.82 9.73 -1.38
CA LEU A 345 -23.86 10.26 -2.73
C LEU A 345 -25.23 10.00 -3.33
N LEU A 346 -25.83 11.03 -3.94
CA LEU A 346 -27.13 10.95 -4.59
C LEU A 346 -27.06 11.60 -5.97
N ALA A 347 -27.07 10.78 -7.01
CA ALA A 347 -27.21 11.20 -8.40
C ALA A 347 -28.69 11.43 -8.76
N PRO A 348 -28.99 12.10 -9.89
CA PRO A 348 -30.35 12.26 -10.38
C PRO A 348 -31.08 10.92 -10.53
N GLU A 349 -32.38 10.95 -10.33
CA GLU A 349 -33.24 9.75 -10.44
C GLU A 349 -33.10 9.09 -11.82
N GLY A 350 -33.09 7.76 -11.85
CA GLY A 350 -32.92 6.98 -13.07
C GLY A 350 -31.48 6.89 -13.59
N MET A 351 -30.50 7.54 -12.95
CA MET A 351 -29.09 7.43 -13.30
C MET A 351 -28.37 6.41 -12.38
N HIS A 352 -27.20 5.96 -12.79
CA HIS A 352 -26.27 5.16 -12.01
C HIS A 352 -25.09 6.02 -11.54
N VAL A 353 -24.38 5.60 -10.50
CA VAL A 353 -23.19 6.31 -9.98
C VAL A 353 -21.93 5.60 -10.41
N LEU A 354 -21.04 6.30 -11.09
CA LEU A 354 -19.67 5.84 -11.38
C LEU A 354 -18.69 6.55 -10.44
N LEU A 355 -17.91 5.77 -9.67
CA LEU A 355 -16.84 6.25 -8.81
C LEU A 355 -15.49 5.99 -9.49
N SER A 356 -14.63 6.99 -9.56
CA SER A 356 -13.26 6.87 -10.05
C SER A 356 -12.28 7.42 -9.03
N PHE A 357 -11.25 6.67 -8.71
CA PHE A 357 -10.29 7.00 -7.67
C PHE A 357 -9.02 7.62 -8.25
N SER A 358 -8.61 8.77 -7.75
CA SER A 358 -7.34 9.44 -8.09
C SER A 358 -6.29 9.27 -6.99
N ARG A 359 -6.72 8.96 -5.76
CA ARG A 359 -5.85 8.63 -4.63
C ARG A 359 -6.57 7.67 -3.70
N MET A 360 -5.82 6.69 -3.22
CA MET A 360 -6.23 5.80 -2.15
C MET A 360 -5.01 5.51 -1.29
N ASP A 361 -5.11 5.81 -0.01
CA ASP A 361 -4.08 5.59 0.98
C ASP A 361 -4.77 5.26 2.30
N ALA A 362 -5.19 4.04 2.40
CA ALA A 362 -5.74 3.43 3.61
C ALA A 362 -5.01 2.11 3.80
N GLU A 363 -4.44 1.86 4.95
CA GLU A 363 -3.62 0.68 5.22
C GLU A 363 -4.30 -0.67 4.87
N ALA A 364 -4.22 -1.63 5.74
CA ALA A 364 -4.88 -2.91 5.56
C ALA A 364 -6.39 -2.80 5.85
N CYS A 365 -7.23 -3.49 5.10
CA CYS A 365 -8.70 -3.42 5.18
C CYS A 365 -9.31 -3.71 6.55
N HIS A 366 -8.56 -4.31 7.47
CA HIS A 366 -9.01 -4.56 8.84
C HIS A 366 -8.71 -3.40 9.80
N HIS A 367 -7.91 -2.41 9.39
CA HIS A 367 -7.58 -1.20 10.15
C HIS A 367 -8.27 0.02 9.55
N ASN A 368 -7.77 0.49 8.41
CA ASN A 368 -8.25 1.69 7.75
C ASN A 368 -8.85 1.35 6.39
N HIS A 369 -10.08 1.75 6.13
CA HIS A 369 -10.72 1.43 4.86
C HIS A 369 -11.87 2.38 4.52
N LEU A 370 -12.15 2.49 3.23
CA LEU A 370 -13.35 3.10 2.71
C LEU A 370 -14.35 1.97 2.37
N ALA A 371 -15.41 1.86 3.15
CA ALA A 371 -16.46 0.89 2.94
C ALA A 371 -17.62 1.49 2.14
N MET A 372 -18.18 0.70 1.25
CA MET A 372 -19.31 1.05 0.39
C MET A 372 -20.56 0.30 0.86
N TYR A 373 -21.65 1.04 1.05
CA TYR A 373 -22.91 0.48 1.54
C TYR A 373 -24.09 0.93 0.68
N SER A 374 -25.15 0.12 0.68
CA SER A 374 -26.48 0.57 0.26
C SER A 374 -27.02 1.62 1.25
N LEU A 375 -28.12 2.28 0.88
CA LEU A 375 -28.85 3.15 1.82
C LEU A 375 -29.41 2.37 3.02
N GLU A 376 -29.61 1.06 2.87
CA GLU A 376 -30.10 0.16 3.92
C GLU A 376 -28.96 -0.46 4.77
N ASP A 377 -27.74 0.12 4.72
CA ASP A 377 -26.54 -0.32 5.44
C ASP A 377 -26.04 -1.74 5.08
N ARG A 378 -26.29 -2.21 3.86
CA ARG A 378 -25.70 -3.45 3.35
C ARG A 378 -24.34 -3.18 2.74
N LEU A 379 -23.33 -3.90 3.19
CA LEU A 379 -21.95 -3.76 2.71
C LEU A 379 -21.81 -4.31 1.28
N PHE A 380 -21.24 -3.53 0.37
CA PHE A 380 -20.85 -3.93 -0.99
C PHE A 380 -19.36 -4.24 -1.11
N GLY A 381 -18.54 -3.63 -0.29
CA GLY A 381 -17.10 -3.85 -0.32
C GLY A 381 -16.33 -2.86 0.51
N LYS A 382 -15.05 -3.16 0.70
CA LYS A 382 -14.08 -2.32 1.39
C LYS A 382 -12.91 -2.06 0.46
N LEU A 383 -12.52 -0.80 0.36
CA LEU A 383 -11.37 -0.34 -0.40
C LEU A 383 -10.28 0.08 0.58
N CYS A 384 -9.06 -0.41 0.36
CA CYS A 384 -7.90 -0.16 1.21
C CYS A 384 -6.60 -0.38 0.44
N GLY A 385 -5.48 -0.10 1.09
CA GLY A 385 -4.15 -0.18 0.49
C GLY A 385 -3.76 1.10 -0.23
N GLU A 386 -2.63 1.04 -0.92
CA GLU A 386 -2.02 2.17 -1.66
C GLU A 386 -2.18 2.02 -3.18
N ILE A 387 -2.67 0.87 -3.63
CA ILE A 387 -2.96 0.64 -5.05
C ILE A 387 -4.29 1.31 -5.33
N LEU A 388 -4.35 2.13 -6.38
CA LEU A 388 -5.60 2.76 -6.80
C LEU A 388 -6.62 1.66 -7.10
N PRO A 389 -7.81 1.72 -6.47
CA PRO A 389 -8.89 0.80 -6.81
C PRO A 389 -9.33 1.03 -8.26
N SER A 390 -9.81 -0.03 -8.88
CA SER A 390 -10.56 0.10 -10.14
C SER A 390 -11.80 0.99 -9.94
N SER A 391 -12.30 1.57 -11.02
CA SER A 391 -13.55 2.31 -10.98
C SER A 391 -14.70 1.43 -10.49
N VAL A 392 -15.65 2.01 -9.75
CA VAL A 392 -16.82 1.31 -9.23
C VAL A 392 -18.08 1.87 -9.89
N LEU A 393 -18.77 1.01 -10.63
CA LEU A 393 -20.10 1.33 -11.17
C LEU A 393 -21.18 0.82 -10.20
N VAL A 394 -22.02 1.70 -9.72
CA VAL A 394 -23.14 1.38 -8.85
C VAL A 394 -24.43 1.47 -9.66
N GLY A 395 -25.11 0.36 -9.88
CA GLY A 395 -26.37 0.26 -10.63
C GLY A 395 -27.59 0.89 -9.91
N SER A 396 -27.33 1.94 -9.14
CA SER A 396 -28.29 2.74 -8.41
C SER A 396 -27.88 4.19 -8.48
N ASN A 397 -28.82 5.10 -8.27
CA ASN A 397 -28.53 6.54 -8.16
C ASN A 397 -27.96 6.97 -6.81
N SER A 398 -27.73 6.02 -5.90
CA SER A 398 -27.26 6.33 -4.55
C SER A 398 -26.29 5.29 -4.01
N ILE A 399 -25.32 5.77 -3.22
CA ILE A 399 -24.38 4.94 -2.46
C ILE A 399 -23.96 5.65 -1.18
N LYS A 400 -23.82 4.91 -0.09
CA LYS A 400 -23.26 5.38 1.17
C LYS A 400 -21.80 4.96 1.28
N LEU A 401 -20.90 5.91 1.47
CA LEU A 401 -19.48 5.72 1.68
C LEU A 401 -19.17 5.95 3.15
N LYS A 402 -18.45 5.02 3.77
CA LYS A 402 -18.04 5.10 5.17
C LYS A 402 -16.56 4.89 5.29
N PHE A 403 -15.83 5.94 5.68
CA PHE A 403 -14.42 5.83 5.99
C PHE A 403 -14.25 5.51 7.47
N ILE A 404 -13.45 4.50 7.76
CA ILE A 404 -13.15 4.04 9.12
C ILE A 404 -11.64 4.03 9.28
N SER A 405 -11.16 4.65 10.37
CA SER A 405 -9.77 4.55 10.80
C SER A 405 -9.69 4.01 12.23
N ASP A 406 -8.67 3.20 12.50
CA ASP A 406 -8.40 2.72 13.85
C ASP A 406 -7.40 3.60 14.62
N ALA A 407 -7.03 3.16 15.83
CA ALA A 407 -6.22 3.93 16.76
C ALA A 407 -4.72 4.00 16.40
N THR A 408 -4.25 3.28 15.39
CA THR A 408 -2.84 2.94 15.31
C THR A 408 -2.07 3.60 14.18
N ASP A 409 -2.73 4.08 13.11
CA ASP A 409 -2.04 4.43 11.88
C ASP A 409 -2.55 5.73 11.22
N TYR A 410 -1.60 6.51 10.74
CA TYR A 410 -1.82 7.74 10.00
C TYR A 410 -1.66 7.46 8.51
N ALA A 411 -2.70 7.65 7.73
CA ALA A 411 -2.65 7.59 6.28
C ALA A 411 -3.20 8.89 5.67
N THR A 412 -3.03 9.08 4.38
CA THR A 412 -3.42 10.32 3.72
C THR A 412 -4.85 10.28 3.15
N GLY A 413 -5.59 9.19 3.41
CA GLY A 413 -6.99 9.06 3.05
C GLY A 413 -7.23 8.80 1.56
N PHE A 414 -8.29 9.37 1.00
CA PHE A 414 -8.69 9.10 -0.38
C PHE A 414 -9.09 10.38 -1.14
N ASN A 415 -9.08 10.28 -2.46
CA ASN A 415 -9.69 11.22 -3.38
C ASN A 415 -10.39 10.45 -4.49
N LEU A 416 -11.67 10.73 -4.71
CA LEU A 416 -12.47 10.15 -5.77
C LEU A 416 -13.33 11.21 -6.45
N THR A 417 -13.65 10.95 -7.71
CA THR A 417 -14.68 11.66 -8.45
C THR A 417 -15.90 10.75 -8.59
N TYR A 418 -17.09 11.31 -8.55
CA TYR A 418 -18.32 10.60 -8.88
C TYR A 418 -19.02 11.26 -10.07
N LYS A 419 -19.65 10.43 -10.89
CA LYS A 419 -20.38 10.87 -12.08
C LYS A 419 -21.67 10.07 -12.24
N ALA A 420 -22.78 10.77 -12.51
CA ALA A 420 -24.01 10.13 -12.94
C ALA A 420 -23.88 9.64 -14.39
N VAL A 421 -24.18 8.37 -14.62
CA VAL A 421 -24.14 7.73 -15.93
C VAL A 421 -25.49 7.08 -16.24
N THR A 422 -25.79 6.89 -17.52
CA THR A 422 -27.05 6.23 -17.92
C THR A 422 -27.06 4.77 -17.51
N PRO A 423 -28.22 4.16 -17.28
CA PRO A 423 -28.33 2.73 -16.93
C PRO A 423 -27.72 1.77 -17.93
N ASN A 424 -27.57 2.20 -19.19
CA ASN A 424 -26.94 1.40 -20.28
C ASN A 424 -25.43 1.65 -20.40
N TYR A 425 -24.85 2.42 -19.47
CA TYR A 425 -23.41 2.63 -19.40
C TYR A 425 -22.74 1.44 -18.73
N PHE A 426 -22.14 0.56 -19.50
CA PHE A 426 -21.32 -0.55 -19.03
C PHE A 426 -19.89 -0.35 -19.54
N PRO A 427 -19.00 0.27 -18.77
CA PRO A 427 -17.60 0.28 -19.13
C PRO A 427 -17.09 -1.17 -19.03
N ASP A 428 -16.57 -1.69 -20.13
CA ASP A 428 -15.82 -2.94 -20.22
C ASP A 428 -16.48 -4.19 -19.55
N SER A 429 -17.81 -4.31 -19.59
CA SER A 429 -18.54 -5.47 -19.07
C SER A 429 -18.15 -5.90 -17.64
N GLY A 430 -17.77 -4.95 -16.77
CA GLY A 430 -17.31 -5.22 -15.40
C GLY A 430 -15.84 -5.60 -15.28
N CYS A 431 -15.10 -5.67 -16.39
CA CYS A 431 -13.67 -5.95 -16.38
C CYS A 431 -12.88 -4.66 -16.11
N ASN A 432 -11.79 -4.78 -15.33
CA ASN A 432 -11.03 -3.64 -14.79
C ASN A 432 -11.87 -2.63 -13.97
N SER A 433 -13.08 -3.04 -13.57
CA SER A 433 -13.98 -2.26 -12.72
C SER A 433 -14.73 -3.19 -11.77
N LEU A 434 -15.30 -2.63 -10.69
CA LEU A 434 -16.25 -3.32 -9.83
C LEU A 434 -17.65 -2.84 -10.20
N THR A 435 -18.52 -3.75 -10.61
CA THR A 435 -19.90 -3.42 -10.97
C THR A 435 -20.87 -3.96 -9.91
N ILE A 436 -21.66 -3.07 -9.30
CA ILE A 436 -22.66 -3.42 -8.28
C ILE A 436 -24.03 -3.30 -8.91
N LEU A 437 -24.78 -4.39 -8.98
CA LEU A 437 -26.07 -4.51 -9.67
C LEU A 437 -27.21 -4.87 -8.72
N PHE A 438 -28.36 -4.24 -8.91
CA PHE A 438 -29.58 -4.40 -8.11
C PHE A 438 -30.73 -4.99 -8.90
N LYS A 439 -30.49 -5.40 -10.13
CA LYS A 439 -31.48 -5.98 -11.05
C LYS A 439 -30.93 -7.27 -11.63
N GLU A 440 -31.84 -8.14 -11.96
CA GLU A 440 -31.57 -9.31 -12.76
C GLU A 440 -31.01 -8.92 -14.12
N GLY A 441 -30.23 -9.81 -14.74
CA GLY A 441 -29.62 -9.51 -16.03
C GLY A 441 -28.66 -10.58 -16.49
N ILE A 442 -27.96 -10.28 -17.55
CA ILE A 442 -26.94 -11.14 -18.15
C ILE A 442 -25.56 -10.50 -17.87
N ILE A 443 -24.62 -11.30 -17.44
CA ILE A 443 -23.21 -10.98 -17.40
C ILE A 443 -22.45 -11.85 -18.39
N GLN A 444 -21.32 -11.33 -18.85
CA GLN A 444 -20.48 -12.05 -19.80
C GLN A 444 -19.04 -11.60 -19.68
N SER A 445 -18.11 -12.43 -20.14
CA SER A 445 -16.70 -12.03 -20.27
C SER A 445 -16.55 -10.90 -21.28
N LEU A 446 -15.46 -10.12 -21.15
CA LEU A 446 -15.13 -9.06 -22.08
C LEU A 446 -15.00 -9.65 -23.50
N HIS A 447 -15.57 -8.96 -24.49
CA HIS A 447 -15.59 -9.31 -25.92
C HIS A 447 -16.46 -10.52 -26.29
N TYR A 448 -17.12 -11.20 -25.34
CA TYR A 448 -18.00 -12.31 -25.69
C TYR A 448 -18.97 -11.94 -26.83
N PRO A 449 -19.14 -12.76 -27.87
CA PRO A 449 -18.68 -14.15 -28.05
C PRO A 449 -17.27 -14.31 -28.68
N GLU A 450 -16.50 -13.24 -28.83
CA GLU A 450 -15.08 -13.31 -29.19
C GLU A 450 -14.24 -13.68 -27.96
N ASP A 451 -12.96 -13.99 -28.17
CA ASP A 451 -12.05 -14.40 -27.09
C ASP A 451 -11.79 -13.27 -26.08
N TYR A 452 -11.74 -13.60 -24.81
CA TYR A 452 -11.38 -12.67 -23.73
C TYR A 452 -9.88 -12.36 -23.76
N ASN A 453 -9.49 -11.25 -23.13
CA ASN A 453 -8.09 -10.85 -23.02
C ASN A 453 -7.39 -11.58 -21.87
N ASN A 454 -6.08 -11.81 -22.01
CA ASN A 454 -5.20 -12.19 -20.92
C ASN A 454 -5.17 -11.08 -19.84
N MET A 455 -4.86 -11.47 -18.61
CA MET A 455 -4.80 -10.57 -17.44
C MET A 455 -6.13 -9.86 -17.15
N ALA A 456 -7.26 -10.42 -17.56
CA ALA A 456 -8.58 -9.89 -17.24
C ALA A 456 -8.88 -10.08 -15.74
N ASN A 457 -9.54 -9.09 -15.15
CA ASN A 457 -10.05 -9.16 -13.77
C ASN A 457 -11.39 -8.44 -13.72
N CYS A 458 -12.46 -9.21 -13.82
CA CYS A 458 -13.82 -8.70 -13.90
C CYS A 458 -14.57 -9.03 -12.60
N ASN A 459 -15.30 -8.05 -12.05
CA ASN A 459 -15.98 -8.22 -10.77
C ASN A 459 -17.41 -7.70 -10.82
N TRP A 460 -18.35 -8.54 -10.47
CA TRP A 460 -19.77 -8.19 -10.35
C TRP A 460 -20.28 -8.54 -8.97
N ILE A 461 -20.98 -7.61 -8.32
CA ILE A 461 -21.71 -7.83 -7.09
C ILE A 461 -23.19 -7.68 -7.39
N PHE A 462 -23.96 -8.71 -7.16
CA PHE A 462 -25.41 -8.65 -7.22
C PHE A 462 -25.99 -8.53 -5.83
N GLN A 463 -26.96 -7.62 -5.69
CA GLN A 463 -27.72 -7.40 -4.47
C GLN A 463 -29.20 -7.62 -4.76
N ALA A 464 -29.71 -8.75 -4.36
CA ALA A 464 -31.15 -9.06 -4.47
C ALA A 464 -31.98 -8.30 -3.40
N PRO A 465 -33.29 -8.11 -3.62
CA PRO A 465 -34.21 -7.61 -2.61
C PRO A 465 -34.22 -8.48 -1.34
N LYS A 466 -34.77 -7.94 -0.25
CA LYS A 466 -34.96 -8.71 1.00
C LYS A 466 -35.76 -9.97 0.72
N HIS A 467 -35.41 -11.05 1.41
CA HIS A 467 -36.06 -12.35 1.26
C HIS A 467 -35.96 -13.01 -0.15
N HIS A 468 -34.91 -12.62 -0.91
CA HIS A 468 -34.54 -13.29 -2.15
C HIS A 468 -33.12 -13.82 -2.05
N ILE A 469 -32.88 -14.92 -2.74
CA ILE A 469 -31.54 -15.42 -3.06
C ILE A 469 -31.23 -15.18 -4.53
N ILE A 470 -29.97 -15.37 -4.91
CA ILE A 470 -29.50 -15.12 -6.27
C ILE A 470 -29.18 -16.44 -6.94
N LYS A 471 -29.73 -16.66 -8.14
CA LYS A 471 -29.44 -17.80 -9.03
C LYS A 471 -28.59 -17.29 -10.18
N LEU A 472 -27.41 -17.91 -10.36
CA LEU A 472 -26.53 -17.70 -11.50
C LEU A 472 -26.62 -18.93 -12.41
N SER A 473 -27.05 -18.74 -13.64
CA SER A 473 -27.22 -19.82 -14.64
C SER A 473 -26.34 -19.53 -15.84
N PHE A 474 -25.35 -20.35 -16.10
CA PHE A 474 -24.47 -20.20 -17.27
C PHE A 474 -25.23 -20.66 -18.52
N GLN A 475 -25.14 -19.85 -19.59
CA GLN A 475 -25.69 -20.18 -20.90
C GLN A 475 -24.59 -20.74 -21.81
N SER A 476 -23.34 -20.31 -21.58
CA SER A 476 -22.12 -20.85 -22.20
C SER A 476 -20.93 -20.67 -21.27
N LEU A 477 -19.97 -21.57 -21.37
CA LEU A 477 -18.69 -21.52 -20.67
C LEU A 477 -17.62 -22.13 -21.56
N GLU A 478 -16.61 -21.35 -21.92
CA GLU A 478 -15.39 -21.76 -22.64
C GLU A 478 -14.21 -21.00 -22.05
N ILE A 479 -13.64 -21.53 -20.98
CA ILE A 479 -12.52 -20.93 -20.22
C ILE A 479 -11.40 -21.97 -20.20
N GLU A 480 -10.15 -21.53 -20.18
CA GLU A 480 -8.98 -22.43 -20.15
C GLU A 480 -9.17 -23.53 -19.11
N GLU A 481 -9.02 -24.79 -19.56
CA GLU A 481 -9.09 -25.94 -18.67
C GLU A 481 -7.76 -26.12 -17.95
N SER A 482 -7.76 -26.06 -16.64
CA SER A 482 -6.58 -26.33 -15.81
C SER A 482 -6.96 -27.13 -14.57
N GLY A 483 -6.01 -27.92 -14.04
CA GLY A 483 -6.25 -28.64 -12.80
C GLY A 483 -6.60 -27.66 -11.67
N ASP A 484 -7.69 -27.93 -10.96
CA ASP A 484 -8.24 -27.07 -9.89
C ASP A 484 -8.53 -25.61 -10.31
N CYS A 485 -8.74 -25.35 -11.60
CA CYS A 485 -9.01 -24.02 -12.19
C CYS A 485 -8.01 -22.96 -11.67
N THR A 486 -6.72 -23.18 -11.91
CA THR A 486 -5.65 -22.31 -11.40
C THR A 486 -5.17 -21.26 -12.39
N SER A 487 -5.38 -21.47 -13.72
CA SER A 487 -5.05 -20.51 -14.78
C SER A 487 -6.17 -19.47 -14.92
N ASP A 488 -7.18 -19.79 -15.74
CA ASP A 488 -8.33 -18.93 -15.97
C ASP A 488 -9.57 -19.50 -15.25
N TYR A 489 -10.35 -18.65 -14.60
CA TYR A 489 -11.48 -19.14 -13.83
C TYR A 489 -12.55 -18.09 -13.53
N VAL A 490 -13.76 -18.58 -13.27
CA VAL A 490 -14.82 -17.81 -12.61
C VAL A 490 -14.96 -18.31 -11.18
N THR A 491 -14.88 -17.42 -10.17
CA THR A 491 -15.27 -17.75 -8.80
C THR A 491 -16.57 -17.06 -8.43
N VAL A 492 -17.37 -17.77 -7.65
CA VAL A 492 -18.64 -17.26 -7.11
C VAL A 492 -18.59 -17.32 -5.60
N HIS A 493 -18.92 -16.20 -4.95
CA HIS A 493 -18.89 -16.08 -3.50
C HIS A 493 -20.25 -15.62 -2.96
N SER A 494 -20.64 -16.11 -1.78
CA SER A 494 -21.87 -15.70 -1.08
C SER A 494 -21.66 -14.46 -0.21
N ASP A 495 -20.47 -13.87 -0.21
CA ASP A 495 -20.13 -12.65 0.51
C ASP A 495 -19.17 -11.76 -0.29
N VAL A 496 -19.19 -10.47 0.00
CA VAL A 496 -18.33 -9.47 -0.69
C VAL A 496 -16.88 -9.47 -0.21
N GLU A 497 -16.57 -10.10 0.91
CA GLU A 497 -15.24 -10.19 1.47
C GLU A 497 -14.45 -11.42 0.95
N ARG A 498 -15.06 -12.21 0.05
CA ARG A 498 -14.49 -13.43 -0.55
C ARG A 498 -14.10 -14.51 0.46
N LYS A 499 -14.79 -14.56 1.59
CA LYS A 499 -14.54 -15.57 2.65
C LYS A 499 -15.22 -16.89 2.38
N LYS A 500 -16.31 -16.86 1.58
CA LYS A 500 -17.17 -18.02 1.31
C LYS A 500 -17.30 -18.22 -0.18
N GLU A 501 -16.35 -18.97 -0.77
CA GLU A 501 -16.42 -19.40 -2.16
C GLU A 501 -17.47 -20.51 -2.29
N ILE A 502 -18.42 -20.34 -3.21
CA ILE A 502 -19.48 -21.32 -3.51
C ILE A 502 -19.07 -22.21 -4.67
N ALA A 503 -18.47 -21.61 -5.70
CA ALA A 503 -18.06 -22.33 -6.90
C ALA A 503 -16.78 -21.71 -7.49
N ARG A 504 -15.95 -22.58 -8.11
CA ARG A 504 -14.81 -22.23 -8.96
C ARG A 504 -14.94 -23.01 -10.25
N LEU A 505 -14.98 -22.32 -11.39
CA LEU A 505 -15.39 -22.86 -12.67
C LEU A 505 -14.38 -22.53 -13.75
N CYS A 506 -14.04 -23.52 -14.57
CA CYS A 506 -13.23 -23.41 -15.79
C CYS A 506 -13.59 -24.55 -16.74
N GLY A 507 -12.98 -24.63 -17.92
CA GLY A 507 -13.25 -25.68 -18.91
C GLY A 507 -14.41 -25.30 -19.84
N TYR A 508 -15.03 -26.32 -20.44
CA TYR A 508 -15.97 -26.16 -21.55
C TYR A 508 -17.40 -26.63 -21.23
N ASP A 509 -17.57 -27.26 -20.08
CA ASP A 509 -18.90 -27.79 -19.69
C ASP A 509 -19.68 -26.71 -18.97
N VAL A 510 -20.93 -26.48 -19.41
CA VAL A 510 -21.85 -25.57 -18.74
C VAL A 510 -22.25 -26.18 -17.39
N PRO A 511 -21.88 -25.51 -16.27
CA PRO A 511 -22.17 -26.04 -14.94
C PRO A 511 -23.65 -25.88 -14.61
N PRO A 512 -24.14 -26.67 -13.64
CA PRO A 512 -25.48 -26.46 -13.09
C PRO A 512 -25.58 -25.06 -12.44
N PRO A 513 -26.81 -24.52 -12.29
CA PRO A 513 -27.00 -23.21 -11.68
C PRO A 513 -26.42 -23.12 -10.28
N VAL A 514 -25.79 -21.97 -9.98
CA VAL A 514 -25.20 -21.66 -8.66
C VAL A 514 -26.18 -20.79 -7.89
N LEU A 515 -26.53 -21.20 -6.67
CA LEU A 515 -27.41 -20.44 -5.77
C LEU A 515 -26.60 -19.79 -4.63
N SER A 516 -26.90 -18.52 -4.31
CA SER A 516 -26.38 -17.90 -3.11
C SER A 516 -27.15 -18.31 -1.87
N SER A 517 -26.48 -18.36 -0.71
CA SER A 517 -27.15 -18.54 0.58
C SER A 517 -27.70 -17.22 1.15
N SER A 518 -27.47 -16.10 0.49
CA SER A 518 -27.86 -14.76 0.93
C SER A 518 -28.37 -13.91 -0.22
N SER A 519 -28.82 -12.70 0.08
CA SER A 519 -29.21 -11.71 -0.94
C SER A 519 -28.02 -11.04 -1.65
N VAL A 520 -26.79 -11.53 -1.46
CA VAL A 520 -25.57 -11.01 -2.09
C VAL A 520 -24.84 -12.15 -2.80
N MET A 521 -24.32 -11.85 -3.99
CA MET A 521 -23.43 -12.76 -4.73
C MET A 521 -22.33 -11.93 -5.38
N LEU A 522 -21.07 -12.29 -5.12
CA LEU A 522 -19.91 -11.75 -5.81
C LEU A 522 -19.43 -12.76 -6.85
N ILE A 523 -19.29 -12.33 -8.08
CA ILE A 523 -18.78 -13.11 -9.19
C ILE A 523 -17.48 -12.45 -9.64
N ASN A 524 -16.39 -13.21 -9.73
CA ASN A 524 -15.12 -12.74 -10.22
C ASN A 524 -14.64 -13.66 -11.36
N PHE A 525 -14.31 -13.07 -12.51
CA PHE A 525 -13.60 -13.73 -13.59
C PHE A 525 -12.16 -13.24 -13.63
N GLN A 526 -11.23 -14.16 -13.73
CA GLN A 526 -9.80 -13.86 -13.80
C GLN A 526 -9.13 -14.72 -14.86
N SER A 527 -8.26 -14.11 -15.68
CA SER A 527 -7.38 -14.80 -16.63
C SER A 527 -5.92 -14.50 -16.35
N ASP A 528 -5.04 -15.43 -16.72
CA ASP A 528 -3.59 -15.32 -16.56
C ASP A 528 -2.90 -14.67 -17.79
N GLU A 529 -1.59 -14.88 -17.96
CA GLU A 529 -0.79 -14.28 -19.03
C GLU A 529 -0.92 -15.02 -20.37
N ASN A 530 -1.49 -16.24 -20.39
CA ASN A 530 -1.45 -17.14 -21.53
C ASN A 530 -2.84 -17.70 -21.85
N GLY A 531 -3.11 -17.97 -23.09
CA GLY A 531 -4.36 -18.57 -23.53
C GLY A 531 -5.53 -17.58 -23.54
N THR A 532 -6.38 -17.65 -24.54
CA THR A 532 -7.63 -16.89 -24.61
C THR A 532 -8.70 -17.78 -25.23
N PHE A 533 -9.93 -17.72 -24.71
CA PHE A 533 -11.06 -18.50 -25.15
C PHE A 533 -12.29 -17.60 -25.20
N ARG A 534 -13.42 -18.14 -25.69
CA ARG A 534 -14.67 -17.35 -25.85
C ARG A 534 -15.23 -16.81 -24.54
N GLY A 535 -14.84 -17.39 -23.41
CA GLY A 535 -15.28 -16.95 -22.10
C GLY A 535 -16.67 -17.51 -21.74
N PHE A 536 -17.51 -16.64 -21.16
CA PHE A 536 -18.81 -17.10 -20.69
C PHE A 536 -19.91 -16.06 -20.87
N GLN A 537 -21.14 -16.56 -20.86
CA GLN A 537 -22.35 -15.77 -20.69
C GLN A 537 -23.22 -16.46 -19.63
N ALA A 538 -23.74 -15.69 -18.67
CA ALA A 538 -24.55 -16.21 -17.57
C ALA A 538 -25.70 -15.24 -17.24
N ALA A 539 -26.86 -15.81 -16.96
CA ALA A 539 -28.04 -15.10 -16.49
C ALA A 539 -28.11 -15.10 -14.97
N VAL A 540 -28.41 -13.95 -14.39
CA VAL A 540 -28.62 -13.76 -12.96
C VAL A 540 -30.08 -13.45 -12.72
N SER A 541 -30.73 -14.22 -11.82
CA SER A 541 -32.10 -14.02 -11.40
C SER A 541 -32.25 -14.03 -9.88
N PHE A 542 -33.29 -13.39 -9.38
CA PHE A 542 -33.61 -13.30 -7.96
C PHE A 542 -34.82 -14.19 -7.62
N ILE A 543 -34.61 -15.16 -6.75
CA ILE A 543 -35.63 -16.12 -6.37
C ILE A 543 -36.13 -15.78 -4.97
N PRO A 544 -37.45 -15.55 -4.79
CA PRO A 544 -38.03 -15.40 -3.46
C PRO A 544 -37.78 -16.67 -2.62
N ILE A 545 -37.34 -16.51 -1.37
CA ILE A 545 -37.08 -17.65 -0.47
C ILE A 545 -38.36 -18.49 -0.27
N ALA A 546 -39.53 -17.85 -0.35
CA ALA A 546 -40.80 -18.55 -0.26
C ALA A 546 -41.03 -19.56 -1.40
N ASP A 547 -40.48 -19.28 -2.59
CA ASP A 547 -40.68 -20.13 -3.79
C ASP A 547 -39.73 -21.33 -3.83
N LEU A 548 -38.68 -21.34 -2.99
CA LEU A 548 -37.78 -22.49 -2.85
C LEU A 548 -38.50 -23.73 -2.31
N ASN A 549 -39.64 -23.56 -1.66
CA ASN A 549 -40.40 -24.66 -1.06
C ASN A 549 -41.27 -25.45 -2.05
N THR A 550 -41.45 -25.01 -3.29
CA THR A 550 -42.49 -25.57 -4.16
C THR A 550 -42.08 -26.00 -5.56
N SER A 551 -40.93 -25.59 -6.12
CA SER A 551 -40.70 -25.86 -7.55
C SER A 551 -39.25 -25.96 -8.05
N VAL A 552 -38.25 -25.70 -7.26
CA VAL A 552 -36.85 -25.60 -7.78
C VAL A 552 -36.08 -26.92 -7.69
N LEU A 553 -36.63 -27.94 -7.06
CA LEU A 553 -35.88 -29.15 -6.68
C LEU A 553 -36.19 -30.40 -7.49
N GLU A 554 -37.08 -30.34 -8.47
CA GLU A 554 -37.50 -31.60 -9.13
C GLU A 554 -36.63 -32.03 -10.31
N ASP A 555 -35.84 -31.16 -10.99
CA ASP A 555 -35.17 -31.56 -12.23
C ASP A 555 -33.74 -31.07 -12.50
N GLU A 556 -33.08 -30.29 -11.65
CA GLU A 556 -31.69 -29.83 -11.94
C GLU A 556 -30.75 -29.93 -10.72
N PRO A 557 -29.51 -30.43 -10.88
CA PRO A 557 -28.48 -30.34 -9.84
C PRO A 557 -28.10 -28.88 -9.58
N VAL A 558 -28.00 -28.49 -8.31
CA VAL A 558 -27.72 -27.12 -7.89
C VAL A 558 -26.47 -27.11 -6.99
N PHE A 559 -25.54 -26.26 -7.29
CA PHE A 559 -24.41 -25.97 -6.37
C PHE A 559 -24.93 -25.19 -5.17
N LEU A 560 -24.85 -25.78 -3.99
CA LEU A 560 -25.18 -25.15 -2.72
C LEU A 560 -23.90 -24.98 -1.90
N GLU A 561 -23.86 -23.93 -1.10
CA GLU A 561 -22.79 -23.69 -0.14
C GLU A 561 -22.60 -24.90 0.78
N THR A 562 -21.41 -25.54 0.74
CA THR A 562 -21.08 -26.63 1.67
C THR A 562 -20.61 -26.04 2.99
N TRP A 563 -21.31 -26.32 4.07
CA TRP A 563 -20.83 -26.03 5.42
C TRP A 563 -19.73 -27.02 5.76
N ASN A 564 -18.52 -26.55 6.08
CA ASN A 564 -17.45 -27.39 6.60
C ASN A 564 -17.85 -27.92 7.97
N VAL A 565 -18.40 -29.10 8.01
CA VAL A 565 -18.53 -29.88 9.24
C VAL A 565 -17.20 -30.60 9.43
N PRO A 566 -16.54 -30.47 10.59
CA PRO A 566 -15.32 -31.22 10.86
C PRO A 566 -15.56 -32.73 10.67
N SER A 567 -14.64 -33.39 9.97
CA SER A 567 -14.76 -34.81 9.55
C SER A 567 -14.78 -35.84 10.68
N GLU A 568 -14.72 -35.41 11.94
CA GLU A 568 -14.63 -36.30 13.11
C GLU A 568 -15.98 -36.71 13.73
N GLU A 569 -17.11 -36.14 13.28
CA GLU A 569 -18.44 -36.42 13.90
C GLU A 569 -19.41 -37.24 13.07
N ILE A 570 -18.97 -37.87 11.99
CA ILE A 570 -19.85 -38.74 11.18
C ILE A 570 -19.64 -40.19 11.58
N ASN A 571 -20.58 -40.76 12.34
CA ASN A 571 -20.53 -42.18 12.63
C ASN A 571 -21.20 -43.02 11.50
N ALA A 572 -20.91 -44.32 11.47
CA ALA A 572 -21.33 -45.25 10.42
C ALA A 572 -22.85 -45.39 10.21
N SER A 573 -23.67 -44.68 10.94
CA SER A 573 -25.17 -44.73 10.85
C SER A 573 -25.77 -43.45 10.22
N GLY A 574 -24.96 -42.46 9.82
CA GLY A 574 -25.44 -41.29 9.10
C GLY A 574 -26.33 -40.34 9.91
N LYS A 575 -26.21 -40.33 11.25
CA LYS A 575 -26.93 -39.38 12.11
C LYS A 575 -25.95 -38.31 12.59
N LEU A 576 -26.28 -37.06 12.34
CA LEU A 576 -25.63 -35.91 12.97
C LEU A 576 -26.14 -35.76 14.41
N PHE A 577 -25.21 -35.73 15.37
CA PHE A 577 -25.47 -35.28 16.74
C PHE A 577 -24.83 -33.91 16.94
N GLY A 578 -25.64 -32.90 17.13
CA GLY A 578 -25.25 -31.55 17.46
C GLY A 578 -26.47 -30.64 17.46
N ASP A 579 -26.55 -29.70 18.36
CA ASP A 579 -27.64 -28.74 18.50
C ASP A 579 -27.84 -27.93 17.21
N CYS A 580 -28.83 -28.31 16.41
CA CYS A 580 -29.29 -27.53 15.27
C CYS A 580 -30.09 -26.33 15.74
N ASN A 581 -29.43 -25.20 15.87
CA ASN A 581 -30.09 -23.96 16.30
C ASN A 581 -30.55 -23.06 15.15
N TYR A 582 -30.58 -23.49 13.88
CA TYR A 582 -31.22 -22.70 12.80
C TYR A 582 -31.53 -23.51 11.54
N LEU A 583 -32.75 -23.55 11.20
CA LEU A 583 -33.55 -23.60 9.97
C LEU A 583 -33.29 -24.62 8.86
N MET A 584 -32.17 -25.32 8.72
CA MET A 584 -31.98 -26.33 7.67
C MET A 584 -31.00 -27.43 8.08
N CYS A 585 -31.44 -28.66 8.18
CA CYS A 585 -30.58 -29.85 8.31
C CYS A 585 -30.47 -30.56 6.96
N MET A 586 -29.23 -30.75 6.46
CA MET A 586 -29.00 -31.49 5.22
C MET A 586 -28.56 -32.93 5.50
N ARG A 587 -29.07 -33.88 4.74
CA ARG A 587 -28.62 -35.27 4.74
C ARG A 587 -27.85 -35.53 3.46
N VAL A 588 -26.58 -35.87 3.58
CA VAL A 588 -25.69 -36.19 2.45
C VAL A 588 -25.61 -37.69 2.28
N TYR A 589 -25.95 -38.20 1.10
CA TYR A 589 -25.71 -39.59 0.72
C TYR A 589 -24.61 -39.65 -0.30
N THR A 590 -23.51 -40.35 0.02
CA THR A 590 -22.42 -40.63 -0.94
C THR A 590 -22.60 -42.03 -1.51
N HIS A 591 -22.80 -42.16 -2.83
CA HIS A 591 -22.67 -43.40 -3.54
C HIS A 591 -21.30 -43.49 -4.22
N LYS A 592 -20.53 -44.51 -3.86
CA LYS A 592 -19.27 -44.81 -4.52
C LYS A 592 -19.52 -45.73 -5.72
N HIS A 593 -19.42 -45.24 -6.94
CA HIS A 593 -19.25 -46.07 -8.13
C HIS A 593 -17.82 -46.07 -8.59
N THR A 594 -17.32 -47.25 -8.88
CA THR A 594 -15.95 -47.48 -9.38
C THR A 594 -15.79 -46.90 -10.78
N HIS A 595 -14.83 -46.05 -10.93
CA HIS A 595 -14.26 -45.32 -12.06
C HIS A 595 -14.75 -43.86 -12.27
N THR A 596 -13.87 -42.99 -11.93
CA THR A 596 -13.48 -41.65 -12.43
C THR A 596 -14.39 -40.45 -12.22
N TYR A 597 -15.58 -40.50 -11.65
CA TYR A 597 -16.30 -39.29 -11.22
C TYR A 597 -17.07 -39.56 -9.92
N VAL A 598 -16.83 -38.74 -8.90
CA VAL A 598 -17.62 -38.72 -7.68
C VAL A 598 -18.77 -37.73 -7.86
N TYR A 599 -19.94 -38.20 -8.21
CA TYR A 599 -21.15 -37.39 -8.14
C TYR A 599 -21.73 -37.48 -6.72
N THR A 600 -21.80 -36.34 -6.06
CA THR A 600 -22.46 -36.22 -4.76
C THR A 600 -23.89 -35.75 -5.02
N HIS A 601 -24.87 -36.64 -4.87
CA HIS A 601 -26.26 -36.24 -4.88
C HIS A 601 -26.67 -35.73 -3.50
N ILE A 602 -27.06 -34.47 -3.44
CA ILE A 602 -27.56 -33.83 -2.22
C ILE A 602 -29.10 -33.82 -2.29
N TYR A 603 -29.75 -34.52 -1.38
CA TYR A 603 -31.19 -34.44 -1.20
C TYR A 603 -31.50 -33.55 -0.01
N ILE A 604 -32.31 -32.52 -0.23
CA ILE A 604 -32.76 -31.60 0.81
C ILE A 604 -34.13 -32.04 1.29
N TYR A 605 -34.23 -32.41 2.57
CA TYR A 605 -35.52 -32.58 3.25
C TYR A 605 -35.77 -31.36 4.12
N MET A 606 -36.87 -30.66 3.85
CA MET A 606 -37.37 -29.62 4.75
C MET A 606 -38.31 -30.25 5.78
N GLU A 607 -37.92 -30.27 7.04
CA GLU A 607 -38.84 -30.50 8.13
C GLU A 607 -39.32 -29.15 8.70
N HIS A 608 -40.61 -28.90 8.57
CA HIS A 608 -41.29 -27.79 9.24
C HIS A 608 -41.32 -28.05 10.75
N ILE A 609 -40.54 -27.31 11.52
CA ILE A 609 -40.77 -27.21 12.96
C ILE A 609 -41.76 -26.06 13.19
N ILE A 610 -43.04 -26.43 13.36
CA ILE A 610 -44.05 -25.52 13.90
C ILE A 610 -43.69 -25.28 15.37
N GLN A 611 -43.51 -24.03 15.76
CA GLN A 611 -43.48 -23.62 17.16
C GLN A 611 -44.80 -23.98 17.82
N GLY A 612 -44.84 -25.10 18.51
CA GLY A 612 -45.95 -25.54 19.34
C GLY A 612 -45.39 -25.96 20.70
N SER A 613 -45.82 -25.26 21.71
CA SER A 613 -45.55 -25.43 23.12
C SER A 613 -45.35 -26.88 23.55
N VAL A 614 -44.21 -27.16 24.16
CA VAL A 614 -43.98 -28.39 24.93
C VAL A 614 -44.87 -28.35 26.17
N ARG A 615 -45.88 -29.21 26.22
CA ARG A 615 -46.46 -29.72 27.46
C ARG A 615 -45.81 -31.06 27.74
N GLU A 616 -45.26 -31.14 28.93
CA GLU A 616 -44.80 -32.39 29.52
C GLU A 616 -45.87 -33.48 29.41
N ALA A 617 -45.52 -34.67 28.93
CA ALA A 617 -46.25 -35.88 29.18
C ALA A 617 -45.28 -37.00 29.49
N GLY A 618 -45.45 -37.56 30.66
CA GLY A 618 -44.61 -38.44 31.40
C GLY A 618 -44.34 -39.80 30.78
N VAL A 619 -43.31 -40.36 31.34
CA VAL A 619 -42.84 -41.73 31.29
C VAL A 619 -43.96 -42.75 31.52
N MET A 620 -44.06 -43.73 30.65
CA MET A 620 -44.32 -45.15 31.02
C MET A 620 -44.15 -46.07 29.79
N GLY A 621 -43.38 -47.12 30.05
CA GLY A 621 -43.36 -48.37 29.29
C GLY A 621 -42.08 -48.64 28.51
#